data_83f17549a4b0a0da65ee79ea36851a02
#
_entry.id   83f17549a4b0a0da65ee79ea36851a02
#
_cell.length_a   1.000
_cell.length_b   1.000
_cell.length_c   1.000
_cell.angle_alpha   90.00
_cell.angle_beta   90.00
_cell.angle_gamma   90.00
#
_symmetry.space_group_name_H-M   'P 1'
#
loop_
_entity.id
_entity.type
_entity.pdbx_description
1 polymer ?
#
loop_
_entity_poly.entity_id
_entity_poly.type
_entity_poly.pdbx_seq_one_letter_code
_entity_poly.pdbx_strand_id
1 'polypeptide(L)'
;LTVGVVTKPFNFEGRRRMMQAEKGIEELRTRVDSLVIIPNERLKFATDQKITFANAFEIADDVLRQAVQSISDLIKNTGFINLDFADVTAVMQNAGMAHMGVGRAGGKNKAEDAAKMAISSPLLETSINGAKGVLVNVTGSMDIGLEEVEIAANLVQQAAHPDALIIFGAAFDDTLEDEIRVTVIATGFEEVEGAMPNKPFSAAAE
;
A
#
# COMPACT_ATOMS: atom_id res chain seq x y z
N LEU A 1 0.55 16.57 -10.21
CA LEU A 1 0.32 15.52 -9.24
C LEU A 1 1.49 15.43 -8.25
N THR A 2 1.19 15.53 -6.95
CA THR A 2 2.18 15.36 -5.88
C THR A 2 1.70 14.25 -4.95
N VAL A 3 2.49 13.18 -4.83
CA VAL A 3 2.20 12.04 -3.95
C VAL A 3 3.24 12.01 -2.85
N GLY A 4 2.78 12.09 -1.59
CA GLY A 4 3.61 11.89 -0.41
C GLY A 4 3.63 10.42 -0.02
N VAL A 5 4.80 9.90 0.35
CA VAL A 5 4.93 8.55 0.93
C VAL A 5 5.75 8.67 2.20
N VAL A 6 5.16 8.30 3.33
CA VAL A 6 5.79 8.46 4.65
C VAL A 6 5.54 7.24 5.53
N THR A 7 6.39 7.06 6.54
CA THR A 7 6.21 6.04 7.57
C THR A 7 5.77 6.68 8.89
N LYS A 8 4.98 5.95 9.70
CA LYS A 8 4.79 6.27 11.13
C LYS A 8 5.81 5.53 11.97
N PRO A 9 6.36 6.15 13.04
CA PRO A 9 7.34 5.51 13.91
C PRO A 9 6.84 4.21 14.52
N PHE A 10 7.77 3.35 14.91
CA PHE A 10 7.46 2.22 15.80
C PHE A 10 7.04 2.71 17.18
N ASN A 11 6.23 1.94 17.89
CA ASN A 11 5.78 2.28 19.25
C ASN A 11 6.93 2.41 20.24
N PHE A 12 8.02 1.64 20.08
CA PHE A 12 9.19 1.72 20.95
C PHE A 12 9.98 3.03 20.82
N GLU A 13 9.79 3.80 19.73
CA GLU A 13 10.43 5.11 19.54
C GLU A 13 9.83 6.19 20.45
N GLY A 14 8.70 5.91 21.06
CA GLY A 14 8.09 6.69 22.11
C GLY A 14 7.02 7.68 21.65
N ARG A 15 6.15 8.04 22.60
CA ARG A 15 4.96 8.86 22.36
C ARG A 15 5.26 10.22 21.75
N ARG A 16 6.36 10.86 22.16
CA ARG A 16 6.74 12.19 21.65
C ARG A 16 7.01 12.15 20.15
N ARG A 17 7.71 11.10 19.68
CA ARG A 17 8.03 10.93 18.27
C ARG A 17 6.79 10.61 17.43
N MET A 18 5.88 9.80 17.98
CA MET A 18 4.58 9.53 17.34
C MET A 18 3.75 10.82 17.20
N MET A 19 3.64 11.64 18.23
CA MET A 19 2.92 12.92 18.16
C MET A 19 3.53 13.89 17.13
N GLN A 20 4.85 13.92 17.00
CA GLN A 20 5.53 14.72 15.98
C GLN A 20 5.21 14.21 14.57
N ALA A 21 5.19 12.88 14.39
CA ALA A 21 4.84 12.26 13.11
C ALA A 21 3.38 12.55 12.73
N GLU A 22 2.45 12.40 13.66
CA GLU A 22 1.03 12.70 13.43
C GLU A 22 0.81 14.16 13.02
N LYS A 23 1.46 15.10 13.72
CA LYS A 23 1.41 16.51 13.34
C LYS A 23 2.00 16.78 11.96
N GLY A 24 3.13 16.14 11.63
CA GLY A 24 3.74 16.25 10.30
C GLY A 24 2.85 15.69 9.19
N ILE A 25 2.16 14.58 9.46
CA ILE A 25 1.20 13.98 8.54
C ILE A 25 0.02 14.92 8.27
N GLU A 26 -0.56 15.52 9.31
CA GLU A 26 -1.65 16.50 9.17
C GLU A 26 -1.22 17.72 8.32
N GLU A 27 -0.02 18.25 8.54
CA GLU A 27 0.51 19.36 7.76
C GLU A 27 0.78 18.95 6.31
N LEU A 28 1.38 17.77 6.08
CA LEU A 28 1.72 17.26 4.75
C LEU A 28 0.47 16.96 3.93
N ARG A 29 -0.57 16.40 4.54
CA ARG A 29 -1.86 16.10 3.92
C ARG A 29 -2.47 17.29 3.20
N THR A 30 -2.28 18.50 3.72
CA THR A 30 -2.79 19.74 3.11
C THR A 30 -1.97 20.23 1.92
N ARG A 31 -0.84 19.59 1.62
CA ARG A 31 0.14 20.03 0.61
C ARG A 31 0.32 19.06 -0.55
N VAL A 32 -0.26 17.88 -0.46
CA VAL A 32 -0.13 16.83 -1.47
C VAL A 32 -1.50 16.38 -1.98
N ASP A 33 -1.55 15.83 -3.18
CA ASP A 33 -2.78 15.28 -3.78
C ASP A 33 -3.16 13.96 -3.13
N SER A 34 -2.17 13.11 -2.87
CA SER A 34 -2.31 11.83 -2.17
C SER A 34 -1.20 11.62 -1.17
N LEU A 35 -1.52 11.01 -0.04
CA LEU A 35 -0.58 10.69 1.02
C LEU A 35 -0.68 9.22 1.42
N VAL A 36 0.33 8.44 1.03
CA VAL A 36 0.48 7.04 1.46
C VAL A 36 1.19 7.01 2.81
N ILE A 37 0.55 6.41 3.81
CA ILE A 37 1.13 6.23 5.15
C ILE A 37 1.40 4.76 5.40
N ILE A 38 2.61 4.46 5.85
CA ILE A 38 3.06 3.11 6.19
C ILE A 38 3.32 3.06 7.71
N PRO A 39 2.41 2.45 8.49
CA PRO A 39 2.63 2.30 9.93
C PRO A 39 3.72 1.26 10.20
N ASN A 40 4.90 1.67 10.69
CA ASN A 40 6.00 0.75 10.96
C ASN A 40 5.61 -0.38 11.92
N GLU A 41 4.72 -0.10 12.88
CA GLU A 41 4.24 -1.12 13.82
C GLU A 41 3.54 -2.30 13.13
N ARG A 42 2.89 -2.06 11.98
CA ARG A 42 2.19 -3.09 11.21
C ARG A 42 3.11 -3.96 10.37
N LEU A 43 4.36 -3.53 10.15
CA LEU A 43 5.37 -4.34 9.47
C LEU A 43 5.60 -5.68 10.18
N LYS A 44 5.40 -5.73 11.51
CA LYS A 44 5.51 -6.95 12.32
C LYS A 44 4.57 -8.08 11.86
N PHE A 45 3.50 -7.71 11.14
CA PHE A 45 2.49 -8.65 10.65
C PHE A 45 2.50 -8.77 9.12
N ALA A 46 3.29 -7.94 8.44
CA ALA A 46 3.34 -7.88 6.98
C ALA A 46 4.52 -8.65 6.37
N THR A 47 5.37 -9.27 7.19
CA THR A 47 6.52 -10.05 6.76
C THR A 47 6.64 -11.33 7.56
N ASP A 48 7.05 -12.42 6.90
CA ASP A 48 7.38 -13.70 7.54
C ASP A 48 8.75 -13.67 8.24
N GLN A 49 9.55 -12.65 7.96
CA GLN A 49 10.84 -12.48 8.60
C GLN A 49 10.67 -12.02 10.04
N LYS A 50 11.45 -12.62 10.95
CA LYS A 50 11.50 -12.15 12.34
C LYS A 50 12.06 -10.72 12.38
N ILE A 51 11.23 -9.76 12.76
CA ILE A 51 11.66 -8.38 12.99
C ILE A 51 12.41 -8.32 14.32
N THR A 52 13.64 -7.85 14.24
CA THR A 52 14.53 -7.57 15.36
C THR A 52 14.81 -6.07 15.42
N PHE A 53 15.33 -5.60 16.53
CA PHE A 53 15.74 -4.20 16.62
C PHE A 53 16.81 -3.83 15.57
N ALA A 54 17.66 -4.78 15.18
CA ALA A 54 18.72 -4.56 14.21
C ALA A 54 18.21 -4.36 12.78
N ASN A 55 17.15 -5.08 12.36
CA ASN A 55 16.63 -5.03 10.98
C ASN A 55 15.31 -4.28 10.83
N ALA A 56 14.71 -3.77 11.91
CA ALA A 56 13.40 -3.15 11.87
C ALA A 56 13.34 -1.94 10.92
N PHE A 57 14.37 -1.09 10.95
CA PHE A 57 14.44 0.09 10.09
C PHE A 57 14.78 -0.26 8.65
N GLU A 58 15.60 -1.29 8.40
CA GLU A 58 15.88 -1.78 7.04
C GLU A 58 14.61 -2.30 6.37
N ILE A 59 13.75 -3.02 7.12
CA ILE A 59 12.46 -3.50 6.62
C ILE A 59 11.52 -2.31 6.34
N ALA A 60 11.50 -1.29 7.20
CA ALA A 60 10.70 -0.09 6.98
C ALA A 60 11.17 0.69 5.73
N ASP A 61 12.47 0.83 5.55
CA ASP A 61 13.08 1.47 4.38
C ASP A 61 12.77 0.69 3.09
N ASP A 62 12.81 -0.64 3.14
CA ASP A 62 12.49 -1.48 1.98
C ASP A 62 11.02 -1.35 1.57
N VAL A 63 10.09 -1.35 2.52
CA VAL A 63 8.67 -1.14 2.23
C VAL A 63 8.41 0.25 1.67
N LEU A 64 9.06 1.29 2.22
CA LEU A 64 8.99 2.65 1.69
C LEU A 64 9.52 2.72 0.26
N ARG A 65 10.65 2.09 -0.01
CA ARG A 65 11.23 1.97 -1.35
C ARG A 65 10.28 1.27 -2.32
N GLN A 66 9.67 0.15 -1.91
CA GLN A 66 8.70 -0.59 -2.72
C GLN A 66 7.46 0.27 -3.05
N ALA A 67 6.96 1.06 -2.10
CA ALA A 67 5.83 1.96 -2.32
C ALA A 67 6.14 3.00 -3.40
N VAL A 68 7.28 3.68 -3.27
CA VAL A 68 7.71 4.69 -4.26
C VAL A 68 7.99 4.05 -5.62
N GLN A 69 8.67 2.91 -5.62
CA GLN A 69 9.02 2.19 -6.84
C GLN A 69 7.77 1.72 -7.58
N SER A 70 6.78 1.16 -6.87
CA SER A 70 5.53 0.68 -7.50
C SER A 70 4.80 1.79 -8.24
N ILE A 71 4.73 3.00 -7.68
CA ILE A 71 4.13 4.16 -8.35
C ILE A 71 5.00 4.61 -9.53
N SER A 72 6.32 4.63 -9.35
CA SER A 72 7.26 5.05 -10.39
C SER A 72 7.28 4.10 -11.59
N ASP A 73 7.22 2.79 -11.31
CA ASP A 73 7.24 1.74 -12.33
C ASP A 73 5.99 1.78 -13.21
N LEU A 74 4.83 2.11 -12.63
CA LEU A 74 3.59 2.31 -13.39
C LEU A 74 3.70 3.41 -14.45
N ILE A 75 4.55 4.42 -14.20
CA ILE A 75 4.69 5.60 -15.07
C ILE A 75 5.88 5.45 -16.03
N LYS A 76 7.01 4.89 -15.54
CA LYS A 76 8.29 4.90 -16.27
C LYS A 76 8.53 3.66 -17.10
N ASN A 77 8.08 2.52 -16.64
CA ASN A 77 8.41 1.26 -17.29
C ASN A 77 7.40 1.00 -18.41
N THR A 78 7.91 0.84 -19.63
CA THR A 78 7.19 0.24 -20.73
C THR A 78 6.98 -1.25 -20.42
N GLY A 79 6.00 -1.53 -19.57
CA GLY A 79 5.58 -2.89 -19.22
C GLY A 79 4.66 -3.46 -20.30
N PHE A 80 4.12 -4.64 -20.01
CA PHE A 80 3.14 -5.30 -20.88
C PHE A 80 1.83 -4.50 -20.97
N ILE A 81 1.48 -3.80 -19.88
CA ILE A 81 0.35 -2.87 -19.81
C ILE A 81 0.91 -1.53 -19.37
N ASN A 82 1.01 -0.60 -20.33
CA ASN A 82 1.44 0.76 -20.04
C ASN A 82 0.28 1.57 -19.49
N LEU A 83 0.49 2.07 -18.29
CA LEU A 83 -0.33 3.15 -17.75
C LEU A 83 0.28 4.48 -18.20
N ASP A 84 -0.56 5.39 -18.66
CA ASP A 84 -0.11 6.75 -18.87
C ASP A 84 -0.21 7.56 -17.56
N PHE A 85 0.43 8.71 -17.56
CA PHE A 85 0.39 9.61 -16.42
C PHE A 85 -1.03 10.10 -16.12
N ALA A 86 -1.91 10.14 -17.11
CA ALA A 86 -3.30 10.56 -16.95
C ALA A 86 -4.09 9.55 -16.11
N ASP A 87 -3.85 8.25 -16.31
CA ASP A 87 -4.48 7.18 -15.54
C ASP A 87 -4.11 7.26 -14.05
N VAL A 88 -2.82 7.37 -13.75
CA VAL A 88 -2.34 7.52 -12.37
C VAL A 88 -2.90 8.80 -11.74
N THR A 89 -2.97 9.89 -12.51
CA THR A 89 -3.54 11.16 -12.06
C THR A 89 -5.02 11.02 -11.74
N ALA A 90 -5.79 10.29 -12.55
CA ALA A 90 -7.23 10.06 -12.32
C ALA A 90 -7.52 9.38 -10.97
N VAL A 91 -6.63 8.52 -10.50
CA VAL A 91 -6.78 7.81 -9.21
C VAL A 91 -6.22 8.60 -8.03
N MET A 92 -5.13 9.35 -8.23
CA MET A 92 -4.36 9.93 -7.13
C MET A 92 -4.50 11.44 -6.95
N GLN A 93 -5.04 12.17 -7.93
CA GLN A 93 -5.21 13.62 -7.81
C GLN A 93 -6.32 13.95 -6.83
N ASN A 94 -6.02 14.79 -5.83
CA ASN A 94 -6.95 15.19 -4.76
C ASN A 94 -7.59 14.00 -4.03
N ALA A 95 -6.95 12.85 -4.02
CA ALA A 95 -7.50 11.62 -3.44
C ALA A 95 -7.28 11.52 -1.91
N GLY A 96 -6.48 12.40 -1.33
CA GLY A 96 -6.26 12.47 0.12
C GLY A 96 -5.46 11.27 0.66
N MET A 97 -5.98 10.59 1.66
CA MET A 97 -5.30 9.45 2.27
C MET A 97 -5.31 8.25 1.33
N ALA A 98 -4.15 7.60 1.22
CA ALA A 98 -3.96 6.37 0.46
C ALA A 98 -3.37 5.27 1.35
N HIS A 99 -3.83 4.05 1.15
CA HIS A 99 -3.33 2.87 1.86
C HIS A 99 -2.67 1.91 0.88
N MET A 100 -1.61 1.26 1.31
CA MET A 100 -0.86 0.33 0.48
C MET A 100 -0.91 -1.07 1.06
N GLY A 101 -1.13 -2.07 0.20
CA GLY A 101 -0.95 -3.47 0.51
C GLY A 101 0.06 -4.10 -0.43
N VAL A 102 0.87 -4.99 0.09
CA VAL A 102 1.85 -5.76 -0.69
C VAL A 102 1.67 -7.23 -0.38
N GLY A 103 1.66 -8.04 -1.42
CA GLY A 103 1.72 -9.50 -1.32
C GLY A 103 2.80 -10.05 -2.23
N ARG A 104 3.50 -11.08 -1.80
CA ARG A 104 4.54 -11.77 -2.55
C ARG A 104 4.36 -13.27 -2.36
N ALA A 105 4.35 -14.01 -3.46
CA ALA A 105 4.23 -15.44 -3.43
C ALA A 105 4.96 -16.11 -4.60
N GLY A 106 5.40 -17.34 -4.40
CA GLY A 106 6.01 -18.18 -5.40
C GLY A 106 5.25 -19.51 -5.61
N GLY A 107 5.65 -20.27 -6.64
CA GLY A 107 5.08 -21.55 -6.93
C GLY A 107 3.77 -21.51 -7.74
N LYS A 108 3.03 -22.64 -7.75
CA LYS A 108 1.93 -22.86 -8.70
C LYS A 108 0.77 -21.86 -8.60
N ASN A 109 0.46 -21.37 -7.39
CA ASN A 109 -0.67 -20.47 -7.16
C ASN A 109 -0.20 -19.03 -6.83
N LYS A 110 1.02 -18.68 -7.24
CA LYS A 110 1.68 -17.43 -6.87
C LYS A 110 0.84 -16.17 -7.09
N ALA A 111 0.10 -16.11 -8.20
CA ALA A 111 -0.73 -14.95 -8.53
C ALA A 111 -1.91 -14.79 -7.58
N GLU A 112 -2.61 -15.89 -7.28
CA GLU A 112 -3.73 -15.90 -6.34
C GLU A 112 -3.27 -15.57 -4.92
N ASP A 113 -2.20 -16.23 -4.47
CA ASP A 113 -1.68 -16.06 -3.11
C ASP A 113 -1.12 -14.64 -2.90
N ALA A 114 -0.35 -14.11 -3.87
CA ALA A 114 0.17 -12.74 -3.80
C ALA A 114 -0.96 -11.70 -3.80
N ALA A 115 -1.98 -11.87 -4.64
CA ALA A 115 -3.12 -10.95 -4.66
C ALA A 115 -3.91 -10.99 -3.34
N LYS A 116 -4.20 -12.17 -2.79
CA LYS A 116 -4.85 -12.32 -1.48
C LYS A 116 -4.04 -11.69 -0.35
N MET A 117 -2.74 -11.88 -0.35
CA MET A 117 -1.84 -11.25 0.63
C MET A 117 -1.85 -9.72 0.50
N ALA A 118 -1.88 -9.20 -0.73
CA ALA A 118 -1.93 -7.76 -0.96
C ALA A 118 -3.22 -7.12 -0.45
N ILE A 119 -4.39 -7.70 -0.79
CA ILE A 119 -5.70 -7.17 -0.36
C ILE A 119 -5.99 -7.36 1.13
N SER A 120 -5.36 -8.34 1.78
CA SER A 120 -5.45 -8.60 3.22
C SER A 120 -4.23 -8.08 3.99
N SER A 121 -3.36 -7.32 3.34
CA SER A 121 -2.12 -6.83 3.95
C SER A 121 -2.39 -6.03 5.21
N PRO A 122 -1.67 -6.31 6.31
CA PRO A 122 -1.77 -5.51 7.53
C PRO A 122 -1.39 -4.03 7.34
N LEU A 123 -0.69 -3.69 6.27
CA LEU A 123 -0.35 -2.31 5.92
C LEU A 123 -1.57 -1.50 5.44
N LEU A 124 -2.61 -2.18 4.94
CA LEU A 124 -3.91 -1.56 4.69
C LEU A 124 -4.57 -1.30 6.04
N GLU A 125 -4.79 -0.05 6.39
CA GLU A 125 -5.49 0.31 7.64
C GLU A 125 -6.99 0.03 7.57
N THR A 126 -7.53 -0.03 6.33
CA THR A 126 -8.94 -0.25 6.02
C THR A 126 -9.09 -1.28 4.89
N SER A 127 -10.29 -1.83 4.75
CA SER A 127 -10.59 -2.68 3.59
C SER A 127 -10.58 -1.87 2.30
N ILE A 128 -10.04 -2.42 1.22
CA ILE A 128 -10.05 -1.78 -0.10
C ILE A 128 -11.47 -1.59 -0.66
N ASN A 129 -12.47 -2.26 -0.09
CA ASN A 129 -13.88 -2.12 -0.49
C ASN A 129 -14.43 -0.69 -0.31
N GLY A 130 -13.82 0.14 0.55
CA GLY A 130 -14.18 1.55 0.72
C GLY A 130 -13.45 2.51 -0.22
N ALA A 131 -12.52 2.01 -1.03
CA ALA A 131 -11.71 2.84 -1.92
C ALA A 131 -12.48 3.19 -3.20
N LYS A 132 -12.40 4.45 -3.62
CA LYS A 132 -12.95 4.93 -4.91
C LYS A 132 -11.95 4.80 -6.06
N GLY A 133 -10.67 4.71 -5.75
CA GLY A 133 -9.60 4.49 -6.72
C GLY A 133 -8.63 3.42 -6.24
N VAL A 134 -8.18 2.56 -7.13
CA VAL A 134 -7.23 1.49 -6.81
C VAL A 134 -6.20 1.40 -7.93
N LEU A 135 -4.92 1.53 -7.57
CA LEU A 135 -3.80 1.18 -8.43
C LEU A 135 -3.31 -0.21 -8.08
N VAL A 136 -3.17 -1.05 -9.07
CA VAL A 136 -2.65 -2.42 -8.93
C VAL A 136 -1.41 -2.56 -9.78
N ASN A 137 -0.28 -2.90 -9.18
CA ASN A 137 0.94 -3.23 -9.88
C ASN A 137 1.29 -4.71 -9.65
N VAL A 138 1.32 -5.48 -10.71
CA VAL A 138 1.76 -6.87 -10.69
C VAL A 138 3.19 -6.92 -11.23
N THR A 139 4.13 -7.37 -10.41
CA THR A 139 5.55 -7.45 -10.77
C THR A 139 5.99 -8.92 -10.76
N GLY A 140 6.61 -9.37 -11.80
CA GLY A 140 7.16 -10.72 -11.91
C GLY A 140 8.36 -10.78 -12.85
N SER A 141 8.92 -11.97 -13.04
CA SER A 141 9.95 -12.20 -14.04
C SER A 141 9.42 -12.07 -15.48
N MET A 142 10.30 -12.07 -16.48
CA MET A 142 9.93 -11.89 -17.89
C MET A 142 9.00 -12.99 -18.43
N ASP A 143 8.88 -14.11 -17.74
CA ASP A 143 8.05 -15.26 -18.08
C ASP A 143 6.68 -15.27 -17.36
N ILE A 144 6.32 -14.20 -16.67
CA ILE A 144 4.99 -14.08 -16.05
C ILE A 144 3.89 -14.26 -17.09
N GLY A 145 2.99 -15.20 -16.82
CA GLY A 145 1.89 -15.51 -17.73
C GLY A 145 0.78 -14.46 -17.70
N LEU A 146 0.14 -14.22 -18.84
CA LEU A 146 -1.04 -13.34 -18.92
C LEU A 146 -2.15 -13.80 -17.95
N GLU A 147 -2.38 -15.12 -17.86
CA GLU A 147 -3.36 -15.71 -16.96
C GLU A 147 -3.07 -15.38 -15.49
N GLU A 148 -1.80 -15.33 -15.09
CA GLU A 148 -1.40 -14.97 -13.74
C GLU A 148 -1.72 -13.50 -13.41
N VAL A 149 -1.48 -12.61 -14.38
CA VAL A 149 -1.84 -11.18 -14.24
C VAL A 149 -3.36 -11.03 -14.16
N GLU A 150 -4.12 -11.74 -14.99
CA GLU A 150 -5.59 -11.72 -14.97
C GLU A 150 -6.17 -12.25 -13.66
N ILE A 151 -5.62 -13.32 -13.09
CA ILE A 151 -6.04 -13.85 -11.78
C ILE A 151 -5.84 -12.81 -10.69
N ALA A 152 -4.66 -12.21 -10.62
CA ALA A 152 -4.37 -11.18 -9.63
C ALA A 152 -5.29 -9.95 -9.78
N ALA A 153 -5.51 -9.50 -11.02
CA ALA A 153 -6.39 -8.39 -11.37
C ALA A 153 -7.83 -8.63 -10.92
N ASN A 154 -8.38 -9.81 -11.27
CA ASN A 154 -9.76 -10.19 -10.94
C ASN A 154 -10.00 -10.26 -9.42
N LEU A 155 -9.04 -10.78 -8.66
CA LEU A 155 -9.15 -10.86 -7.20
C LEU A 155 -9.20 -9.49 -6.56
N VAL A 156 -8.35 -8.56 -7.01
CA VAL A 156 -8.38 -7.19 -6.50
C VAL A 156 -9.67 -6.49 -6.89
N GLN A 157 -10.14 -6.68 -8.13
CA GLN A 157 -11.40 -6.10 -8.60
C GLN A 157 -12.60 -6.60 -7.78
N GLN A 158 -12.66 -7.89 -7.45
CA GLN A 158 -13.72 -8.46 -6.61
C GLN A 158 -13.69 -7.93 -5.16
N ALA A 159 -12.51 -7.57 -4.66
CA ALA A 159 -12.34 -7.05 -3.32
C ALA A 159 -12.57 -5.54 -3.21
N ALA A 160 -12.50 -4.79 -4.31
CA ALA A 160 -12.72 -3.35 -4.37
C ALA A 160 -14.22 -3.00 -4.41
N HIS A 161 -14.53 -1.70 -4.23
CA HIS A 161 -15.90 -1.23 -4.43
C HIS A 161 -16.34 -1.41 -5.90
N PRO A 162 -17.61 -1.80 -6.17
CA PRO A 162 -18.08 -1.99 -7.55
C PRO A 162 -17.89 -0.77 -8.47
N ASP A 163 -17.97 0.43 -7.90
CA ASP A 163 -17.81 1.68 -8.65
C ASP A 163 -16.37 2.23 -8.59
N ALA A 164 -15.42 1.49 -8.04
CA ALA A 164 -14.03 1.93 -7.96
C ALA A 164 -13.39 2.02 -9.33
N LEU A 165 -12.64 3.09 -9.57
CA LEU A 165 -11.74 3.19 -10.71
C LEU A 165 -10.49 2.35 -10.41
N ILE A 166 -10.35 1.22 -11.12
CA ILE A 166 -9.23 0.31 -10.94
C ILE A 166 -8.29 0.39 -12.13
N ILE A 167 -7.03 0.66 -11.85
CA ILE A 167 -5.99 0.80 -12.86
C ILE A 167 -4.93 -0.26 -12.62
N PHE A 168 -4.62 -1.04 -13.66
CA PHE A 168 -3.66 -2.12 -13.62
C PHE A 168 -2.40 -1.79 -14.38
N GLY A 169 -1.26 -2.10 -13.77
CA GLY A 169 0.04 -2.13 -14.42
C GLY A 169 0.73 -3.47 -14.21
N ALA A 170 1.57 -3.85 -15.15
CA ALA A 170 2.45 -4.99 -15.05
C ALA A 170 3.89 -4.55 -15.29
N ALA A 171 4.78 -4.88 -14.37
CA ALA A 171 6.20 -4.56 -14.45
C ALA A 171 7.06 -5.84 -14.40
N PHE A 172 8.25 -5.76 -14.97
CA PHE A 172 9.21 -6.86 -14.91
C PHE A 172 10.31 -6.58 -13.90
N ASP A 173 10.67 -7.60 -13.14
CA ASP A 173 11.77 -7.58 -12.18
C ASP A 173 12.45 -8.95 -12.21
N ASP A 174 13.60 -9.03 -12.89
CA ASP A 174 14.34 -10.27 -13.08
C ASP A 174 14.89 -10.86 -11.77
N THR A 175 14.83 -10.08 -10.66
CA THR A 175 15.21 -10.58 -9.34
C THR A 175 14.13 -11.44 -8.68
N LEU A 176 12.92 -11.46 -9.24
CA LEU A 176 11.77 -12.25 -8.78
C LEU A 176 11.67 -13.59 -9.49
N GLU A 177 12.72 -14.35 -9.64
CA GLU A 177 12.82 -15.64 -10.37
C GLU A 177 11.46 -16.32 -10.64
N ASP A 178 10.91 -17.13 -9.67
CA ASP A 178 9.61 -17.79 -9.78
C ASP A 178 8.56 -17.18 -8.82
N GLU A 179 8.67 -15.92 -8.52
CA GLU A 179 7.77 -15.20 -7.62
C GLU A 179 7.01 -14.08 -8.32
N ILE A 180 5.85 -13.76 -7.79
CA ILE A 180 5.04 -12.60 -8.16
C ILE A 180 4.90 -11.70 -6.93
N ARG A 181 5.02 -10.39 -7.16
CA ARG A 181 4.69 -9.36 -6.19
C ARG A 181 3.48 -8.56 -6.70
N VAL A 182 2.45 -8.48 -5.89
CA VAL A 182 1.27 -7.64 -6.14
C VAL A 182 1.29 -6.49 -5.16
N THR A 183 1.27 -5.26 -5.68
CA THR A 183 1.15 -4.05 -4.88
C THR A 183 -0.18 -3.40 -5.20
N VAL A 184 -0.95 -3.10 -4.17
CA VAL A 184 -2.24 -2.42 -4.26
C VAL A 184 -2.14 -1.09 -3.53
N ILE A 185 -2.50 0.01 -4.21
CA ILE A 185 -2.62 1.33 -3.58
C ILE A 185 -4.08 1.76 -3.72
N ALA A 186 -4.75 1.85 -2.59
CA ALA A 186 -6.16 2.20 -2.50
C ALA A 186 -6.32 3.66 -2.03
N THR A 187 -7.17 4.42 -2.70
CA THR A 187 -7.36 5.85 -2.49
C THR A 187 -8.83 6.23 -2.44
N GLY A 188 -9.12 7.48 -2.07
CA GLY A 188 -10.46 8.03 -2.15
C GLY A 188 -11.43 7.42 -1.14
N PHE A 189 -10.94 7.04 0.03
CA PHE A 189 -11.79 6.60 1.14
C PHE A 189 -12.66 7.76 1.61
N GLU A 190 -13.94 7.47 1.89
CA GLU A 190 -14.80 8.45 2.54
C GLU A 190 -14.26 8.73 3.94
N GLU A 191 -14.05 10.00 4.25
CA GLU A 191 -13.75 10.39 5.63
C GLU A 191 -14.99 10.05 6.47
N VAL A 192 -14.85 9.10 7.38
CA VAL A 192 -15.86 8.91 8.41
C VAL A 192 -15.74 10.11 9.35
N GLU A 193 -16.54 11.15 9.10
CA GLU A 193 -16.72 12.23 10.06
C GLU A 193 -17.26 11.60 11.35
N GLY A 194 -16.42 11.46 12.36
CA GLY A 194 -16.85 11.03 13.69
C GLY A 194 -16.10 9.92 14.39
N ALA A 195 -14.89 9.57 13.98
CA ALA A 195 -14.00 8.86 14.89
C ALA A 195 -13.61 9.80 16.03
N MET A 196 -14.44 9.87 17.07
CA MET A 196 -14.10 10.60 18.31
C MET A 196 -12.75 10.11 18.82
N PRO A 197 -11.83 11.01 19.20
CA PRO A 197 -10.61 10.60 19.88
C PRO A 197 -11.01 9.84 21.13
N ASN A 198 -10.49 8.62 21.29
CA ASN A 198 -10.64 7.80 22.49
C ASN A 198 -10.42 8.69 23.71
N LYS A 199 -11.48 8.90 24.50
CA LYS A 199 -11.37 9.55 25.81
C LYS A 199 -10.32 8.77 26.62
N PRO A 200 -9.37 9.45 27.26
CA PRO A 200 -8.47 8.77 28.16
C PRO A 200 -9.28 8.11 29.27
N PHE A 201 -9.02 6.83 29.49
CA PHE A 201 -9.59 6.07 30.61
C PHE A 201 -9.27 6.81 31.91
N SER A 202 -10.27 7.43 32.49
CA SER A 202 -10.19 8.01 33.83
C SER A 202 -10.16 6.84 34.80
N ALA A 203 -8.99 6.54 35.37
CA ALA A 203 -8.91 5.70 36.54
C ALA A 203 -9.63 6.45 37.67
N ALA A 204 -10.81 5.95 38.06
CA ALA A 204 -11.48 6.37 39.27
C ALA A 204 -10.61 6.00 40.46
N ALA A 205 -10.31 7.00 41.28
CA ALA A 205 -9.76 6.81 42.59
C ALA A 205 -10.80 6.15 43.51
N GLU A 206 -10.40 5.10 44.19
CA GLU A 206 -10.77 4.77 45.57
C GLU A 206 -9.54 4.22 46.29
#